data_1ae7a0bac67fc153e9620f81213ca54e
#
_entry.id   1ae7a0bac67fc153e9620f81213ca54e
#
_cell.length_a   1.000
_cell.length_b   1.000
_cell.length_c   1.000
_cell.angle_alpha   90.00
_cell.angle_beta   90.00
_cell.angle_gamma   90.00
#
_symmetry.space_group_name_H-M   'P 1'
#
loop_
_entity.id
_entity.type
_entity.pdbx_description
1 polymer ?
#
loop_
_entity_poly.entity_id
_entity_poly.type
_entity_poly.pdbx_seq_one_letter_code
_entity_poly.pdbx_strand_id
1 'polypeptide(L)'
;MKSISLYVDKDTYLTRMHPFTKLCYILTAIAASLIAGKLWAFAIFIGISLVMLISGKIVKKVFPLIAFSFTILLTIFLIHGLFNHENVNVMFQLGPLKFYQEGMMYALRISCNILNMLLAFAVFVLTTKPTELVEDLEQAGFSPKIGYVISSVFQIIPQMSGTMNTIMDAQRSRGLETEGNLITRAKSFLPLISPVVMSSLINTRERAIALEIRGFESGRKKTYLREGKMKTSDRVLCLVLAVLTAGAIVVRIML
;
A
#
# COMPACT_ATOMS: atom_id res chain seq x y z
N MET A 1 0.54 17.62 13.31
CA MET A 1 0.74 17.30 11.88
C MET A 1 0.22 15.90 11.60
N LYS A 2 -0.75 15.72 10.69
CA LYS A 2 -1.15 14.38 10.24
C LYS A 2 0.03 13.83 9.42
N SER A 3 0.61 12.69 9.84
CA SER A 3 1.65 12.02 9.07
C SER A 3 1.11 11.70 7.69
N ILE A 4 1.90 11.99 6.65
CA ILE A 4 1.59 11.66 5.24
C ILE A 4 1.59 10.14 5.04
N SER A 5 2.14 9.39 5.99
CA SER A 5 2.16 7.93 5.97
C SER A 5 0.77 7.36 6.26
N LEU A 6 0.29 6.47 5.39
CA LEU A 6 -0.91 5.66 5.60
C LEU A 6 -0.74 4.67 6.75
N TYR A 7 0.48 4.43 7.21
CA TYR A 7 0.80 3.55 8.32
C TYR A 7 0.06 3.97 9.60
N VAL A 8 -0.46 2.99 10.32
CA VAL A 8 -1.15 3.18 11.59
C VAL A 8 -0.27 2.67 12.71
N ASP A 9 0.28 3.60 13.49
CA ASP A 9 1.08 3.24 14.66
C ASP A 9 0.16 2.71 15.77
N LYS A 10 -0.05 1.39 15.78
CA LYS A 10 -0.76 0.66 16.82
C LYS A 10 0.07 -0.57 17.17
N ASP A 11 0.34 -0.75 18.44
CA ASP A 11 1.07 -1.91 18.92
C ASP A 11 0.15 -3.15 18.91
N THR A 12 0.09 -3.80 17.77
CA THR A 12 -0.72 -5.01 17.55
C THR A 12 0.18 -6.16 17.08
N TYR A 13 -0.29 -7.39 17.21
CA TYR A 13 0.44 -8.57 16.71
C TYR A 13 0.85 -8.41 15.24
N LEU A 14 -0.02 -7.84 14.40
CA LEU A 14 0.23 -7.59 12.99
C LEU A 14 1.37 -6.59 12.74
N THR A 15 1.47 -5.53 13.52
CA THR A 15 2.56 -4.55 13.36
C THR A 15 3.91 -5.13 13.75
N ARG A 16 3.93 -6.09 14.68
CA ARG A 16 5.15 -6.80 15.12
C ARG A 16 5.59 -7.94 14.20
N MET A 17 4.75 -8.36 13.25
CA MET A 17 5.13 -9.37 12.24
C MET A 17 6.15 -8.81 11.27
N HIS A 18 7.07 -9.67 10.82
CA HIS A 18 8.11 -9.30 9.87
C HIS A 18 7.51 -8.83 8.53
N PRO A 19 8.00 -7.72 7.92
CA PRO A 19 7.50 -7.20 6.65
C PRO A 19 7.50 -8.22 5.51
N PHE A 20 8.52 -9.08 5.42
CA PHE A 20 8.57 -10.13 4.40
C PHE A 20 7.45 -11.17 4.52
N THR A 21 7.02 -11.50 5.75
CA THR A 21 5.90 -12.41 5.97
C THR A 21 4.59 -11.84 5.42
N LYS A 22 4.40 -10.53 5.58
CA LYS A 22 3.24 -9.82 5.02
C LYS A 22 3.30 -9.74 3.49
N LEU A 23 4.48 -9.58 2.91
CA LEU A 23 4.68 -9.66 1.46
C LEU A 23 4.35 -11.06 0.92
N CYS A 24 4.85 -12.11 1.58
CA CYS A 24 4.49 -13.49 1.24
C CYS A 24 2.97 -13.70 1.31
N TYR A 25 2.30 -13.14 2.32
CA TYR A 25 0.84 -13.21 2.43
C TYR A 25 0.13 -12.56 1.24
N ILE A 26 0.52 -11.35 0.82
CA ILE A 26 -0.08 -10.69 -0.35
C ILE A 26 0.10 -11.54 -1.60
N LEU A 27 1.34 -11.99 -1.86
CA LEU A 27 1.64 -12.80 -3.03
C LEU A 27 0.82 -14.09 -3.05
N THR A 28 0.69 -14.76 -1.89
CA THR A 28 -0.13 -15.96 -1.74
C THR A 28 -1.61 -15.65 -1.95
N ALA A 29 -2.14 -14.60 -1.31
CA ALA A 29 -3.55 -14.23 -1.40
C ALA A 29 -3.96 -13.90 -2.84
N ILE A 30 -3.07 -13.27 -3.62
CA ILE A 30 -3.32 -12.96 -5.02
C ILE A 30 -3.11 -14.19 -5.91
N ALA A 31 -1.95 -14.83 -5.82
CA ALA A 31 -1.59 -15.92 -6.71
C ALA A 31 -2.47 -17.17 -6.50
N ALA A 32 -2.64 -17.62 -5.25
CA ALA A 32 -3.41 -18.83 -4.97
C ALA A 32 -4.90 -18.66 -5.33
N SER A 33 -5.49 -17.49 -5.08
CA SER A 33 -6.89 -17.24 -5.42
C SER A 33 -7.11 -17.15 -6.93
N LEU A 34 -6.19 -16.52 -7.68
CA LEU A 34 -6.25 -16.45 -9.15
C LEU A 34 -6.07 -17.82 -9.80
N ILE A 35 -5.09 -18.60 -9.32
CA ILE A 35 -4.81 -19.94 -9.84
C ILE A 35 -5.98 -20.88 -9.57
N ALA A 36 -6.54 -20.86 -8.36
CA ALA A 36 -7.71 -21.67 -8.01
C ALA A 36 -8.95 -21.30 -8.85
N GLY A 37 -9.12 -20.03 -9.21
CA GLY A 37 -10.19 -19.51 -10.06
C GLY A 37 -11.61 -19.76 -9.55
N LYS A 38 -11.77 -20.24 -8.30
CA LYS A 38 -13.04 -20.60 -7.66
C LYS A 38 -13.45 -19.56 -6.63
N LEU A 39 -14.73 -19.24 -6.54
CA LEU A 39 -15.26 -18.22 -5.60
C LEU A 39 -14.93 -18.51 -4.13
N TRP A 40 -14.91 -19.77 -3.72
CA TRP A 40 -14.59 -20.14 -2.34
C TRP A 40 -13.14 -19.77 -1.96
N ALA A 41 -12.20 -19.82 -2.92
CA ALA A 41 -10.80 -19.44 -2.67
C ALA A 41 -10.69 -17.94 -2.36
N PHE A 42 -11.35 -17.08 -3.14
CA PHE A 42 -11.42 -15.65 -2.85
C PHE A 42 -12.06 -15.38 -1.49
N ALA A 43 -13.17 -16.07 -1.17
CA ALA A 43 -13.87 -15.90 0.10
C ALA A 43 -12.99 -16.23 1.31
N ILE A 44 -12.17 -17.30 1.23
CA ILE A 44 -11.22 -17.66 2.30
C ILE A 44 -10.19 -16.56 2.51
N PHE A 45 -9.52 -16.08 1.46
CA PHE A 45 -8.49 -15.05 1.60
C PHE A 45 -9.07 -13.69 2.02
N ILE A 46 -10.26 -13.33 1.54
CA ILE A 46 -11.01 -12.15 2.01
C ILE A 46 -11.29 -12.30 3.52
N GLY A 47 -11.78 -13.46 3.95
CA GLY A 47 -12.04 -13.74 5.36
C GLY A 47 -10.78 -13.61 6.23
N ILE A 48 -9.66 -14.19 5.79
CA ILE A 48 -8.36 -14.08 6.48
C ILE A 48 -7.92 -12.61 6.55
N SER A 49 -7.99 -11.87 5.45
CA SER A 49 -7.64 -10.44 5.42
C SER A 49 -8.51 -9.62 6.37
N LEU A 50 -9.82 -9.89 6.43
CA LEU A 50 -10.75 -9.23 7.34
C LEU A 50 -10.41 -9.54 8.81
N VAL A 51 -10.15 -10.80 9.15
CA VAL A 51 -9.72 -11.19 10.50
C VAL A 51 -8.43 -10.49 10.88
N MET A 52 -7.46 -10.40 9.98
CA MET A 52 -6.22 -9.65 10.20
C MET A 52 -6.50 -8.17 10.45
N LEU A 53 -7.34 -7.53 9.66
CA LEU A 53 -7.70 -6.10 9.81
C LEU A 53 -8.46 -5.82 11.11
N ILE A 54 -9.36 -6.72 11.52
CA ILE A 54 -10.09 -6.64 12.79
C ILE A 54 -9.12 -6.79 13.96
N SER A 55 -8.25 -7.80 13.92
CA SER A 55 -7.20 -8.03 14.91
C SER A 55 -6.25 -6.82 15.03
N GLY A 56 -5.93 -6.18 13.90
CA GLY A 56 -5.14 -4.94 13.85
C GLY A 56 -5.89 -3.69 14.34
N LYS A 57 -7.21 -3.78 14.60
CA LYS A 57 -8.09 -2.64 14.93
C LYS A 57 -8.01 -1.49 13.90
N ILE A 58 -7.82 -1.83 12.61
CA ILE A 58 -7.56 -0.87 11.52
C ILE A 58 -8.76 -0.74 10.58
N VAL A 59 -9.83 -1.50 10.78
CA VAL A 59 -11.03 -1.56 9.93
C VAL A 59 -11.59 -0.17 9.59
N LYS A 60 -11.62 0.76 10.56
CA LYS A 60 -12.12 2.14 10.33
C LYS A 60 -11.34 2.90 9.26
N LYS A 61 -10.04 2.61 9.07
CA LYS A 61 -9.21 3.26 8.04
C LYS A 61 -9.34 2.59 6.66
N VAL A 62 -9.74 1.32 6.64
CA VAL A 62 -9.99 0.57 5.40
C VAL A 62 -11.39 0.86 4.84
N PHE A 63 -12.33 1.25 5.70
CA PHE A 63 -13.71 1.51 5.30
C PHE A 63 -13.87 2.52 4.14
N PRO A 64 -13.20 3.69 4.14
CA PRO A 64 -13.28 4.61 3.00
C PRO A 64 -12.76 4.01 1.70
N LEU A 65 -11.74 3.15 1.79
CA LEU A 65 -11.17 2.45 0.63
C LEU A 65 -12.17 1.44 0.05
N ILE A 66 -12.83 0.66 0.91
CA ILE A 66 -13.89 -0.28 0.50
C ILE A 66 -15.08 0.50 -0.09
N ALA A 67 -15.50 1.60 0.54
CA ALA A 67 -16.61 2.42 0.06
C ALA A 67 -16.34 3.03 -1.32
N PHE A 68 -15.12 3.50 -1.57
CA PHE A 68 -14.71 3.97 -2.90
C PHE A 68 -14.71 2.82 -3.92
N SER A 69 -14.16 1.66 -3.54
CA SER A 69 -14.15 0.49 -4.40
C SER A 69 -15.55 -0.02 -4.70
N PHE A 70 -16.50 0.13 -3.80
CA PHE A 70 -17.89 -0.30 -4.00
C PHE A 70 -18.52 0.32 -5.25
N THR A 71 -18.21 1.58 -5.55
CA THR A 71 -18.70 2.24 -6.78
C THR A 71 -18.17 1.53 -8.03
N ILE A 72 -16.90 1.15 -8.03
CA ILE A 72 -16.26 0.43 -9.14
C ILE A 72 -16.88 -0.98 -9.27
N LEU A 73 -17.03 -1.68 -8.14
CA LEU A 73 -17.61 -3.03 -8.11
C LEU A 73 -19.05 -3.02 -8.61
N LEU A 74 -19.83 -2.03 -8.23
CA LEU A 74 -21.20 -1.85 -8.69
C LEU A 74 -21.25 -1.61 -10.22
N THR A 75 -20.34 -0.78 -10.75
CA THR A 75 -20.24 -0.55 -12.19
C THR A 75 -19.89 -1.82 -12.94
N ILE A 76 -18.93 -2.61 -12.45
CA ILE A 76 -18.55 -3.92 -13.02
C ILE A 76 -19.76 -4.86 -13.03
N PHE A 77 -20.50 -4.90 -11.93
CA PHE A 77 -21.67 -5.75 -11.79
C PHE A 77 -22.78 -5.38 -12.79
N LEU A 78 -23.02 -4.08 -12.98
CA LEU A 78 -24.00 -3.60 -13.96
C LEU A 78 -23.56 -3.89 -15.40
N ILE A 79 -22.31 -3.57 -15.76
CA ILE A 79 -21.82 -3.74 -17.13
C ILE A 79 -21.81 -5.22 -17.52
N HIS A 80 -21.21 -6.08 -16.71
CA HIS A 80 -21.12 -7.51 -17.05
C HIS A 80 -22.46 -8.24 -16.89
N GLY A 81 -23.29 -7.81 -15.93
CA GLY A 81 -24.64 -8.39 -15.79
C GLY A 81 -25.54 -8.14 -16.99
N LEU A 82 -25.33 -7.01 -17.71
CA LEU A 82 -26.15 -6.61 -18.85
C LEU A 82 -25.53 -6.97 -20.21
N PHE A 83 -24.21 -6.84 -20.36
CA PHE A 83 -23.51 -6.80 -21.67
C PHE A 83 -22.45 -7.89 -21.86
N ASN A 84 -22.41 -8.94 -21.06
CA ASN A 84 -21.44 -10.01 -21.27
C ASN A 84 -21.78 -10.83 -22.54
N HIS A 85 -20.76 -11.22 -23.31
CA HIS A 85 -20.93 -11.98 -24.57
C HIS A 85 -21.45 -13.40 -24.39
N GLU A 86 -21.29 -14.00 -23.21
CA GLU A 86 -21.73 -15.38 -22.89
C GLU A 86 -23.13 -15.43 -22.25
N ASN A 87 -23.92 -14.37 -22.38
CA ASN A 87 -25.21 -14.24 -21.74
C ASN A 87 -26.27 -15.10 -22.46
N VAL A 88 -26.66 -16.21 -21.85
CA VAL A 88 -27.69 -17.13 -22.37
C VAL A 88 -28.92 -17.15 -21.46
N ASN A 89 -28.74 -17.31 -20.15
CA ASN A 89 -29.83 -17.49 -19.21
C ASN A 89 -30.19 -16.17 -18.51
N VAL A 90 -31.43 -15.71 -18.74
CA VAL A 90 -31.95 -14.52 -18.05
C VAL A 90 -32.33 -14.90 -16.63
N MET A 91 -31.67 -14.31 -15.62
CA MET A 91 -31.97 -14.53 -14.21
C MET A 91 -33.07 -13.59 -13.71
N PHE A 92 -33.05 -12.35 -14.17
CA PHE A 92 -33.94 -11.31 -13.69
C PHE A 92 -34.14 -10.23 -14.76
N GLN A 93 -35.37 -9.76 -14.95
CA GLN A 93 -35.71 -8.71 -15.90
C GLN A 93 -36.35 -7.52 -15.18
N LEU A 94 -35.78 -6.35 -15.36
CA LEU A 94 -36.30 -5.09 -14.82
C LEU A 94 -36.64 -4.16 -15.99
N GLY A 95 -37.91 -4.26 -16.49
CA GLY A 95 -38.33 -3.52 -17.68
C GLY A 95 -37.52 -3.91 -18.92
N PRO A 96 -36.83 -2.98 -19.59
CA PRO A 96 -36.00 -3.27 -20.77
C PRO A 96 -34.64 -3.90 -20.44
N LEU A 97 -34.22 -3.90 -19.16
CA LEU A 97 -32.91 -4.40 -18.72
C LEU A 97 -33.03 -5.88 -18.33
N LYS A 98 -32.24 -6.73 -18.99
CA LYS A 98 -32.15 -8.17 -18.72
C LYS A 98 -30.82 -8.46 -18.04
N PHE A 99 -30.86 -9.00 -16.84
CA PHE A 99 -29.70 -9.47 -16.13
C PHE A 99 -29.50 -10.96 -16.35
N TYR A 100 -28.30 -11.34 -16.76
CA TYR A 100 -27.95 -12.69 -17.11
C TYR A 100 -27.15 -13.37 -16.02
N GLN A 101 -27.41 -14.64 -15.76
CA GLN A 101 -26.75 -15.39 -14.70
C GLN A 101 -25.24 -15.50 -14.91
N GLU A 102 -24.81 -15.76 -16.13
CA GLU A 102 -23.41 -15.92 -16.51
C GLU A 102 -22.65 -14.61 -16.30
N GLY A 103 -23.21 -13.48 -16.75
CA GLY A 103 -22.63 -12.15 -16.56
C GLY A 103 -22.51 -11.76 -15.08
N MET A 104 -23.54 -12.06 -14.29
CA MET A 104 -23.52 -11.80 -12.84
C MET A 104 -22.49 -12.67 -12.11
N MET A 105 -22.36 -13.95 -12.47
CA MET A 105 -21.35 -14.84 -11.86
C MET A 105 -19.94 -14.41 -12.24
N TYR A 106 -19.72 -13.96 -13.46
CA TYR A 106 -18.45 -13.40 -13.93
C TYR A 106 -18.11 -12.09 -13.18
N ALA A 107 -19.08 -11.18 -13.08
CA ALA A 107 -18.95 -9.93 -12.33
C ALA A 107 -18.62 -10.19 -10.84
N LEU A 108 -19.29 -11.17 -10.22
CA LEU A 108 -19.03 -11.56 -8.83
C LEU A 108 -17.61 -12.08 -8.66
N ARG A 109 -17.11 -12.90 -9.58
CA ARG A 109 -15.73 -13.41 -9.55
C ARG A 109 -14.70 -12.28 -9.63
N ILE A 110 -14.87 -11.34 -10.56
CA ILE A 110 -14.00 -10.18 -10.71
C ILE A 110 -14.06 -9.31 -9.46
N SER A 111 -15.27 -9.05 -8.95
CA SER A 111 -15.47 -8.24 -7.74
C SER A 111 -14.78 -8.86 -6.52
N CYS A 112 -14.91 -10.16 -6.31
CA CYS A 112 -14.21 -10.87 -5.24
C CYS A 112 -12.68 -10.80 -5.41
N ASN A 113 -12.18 -10.91 -6.64
CA ASN A 113 -10.74 -10.79 -6.91
C ASN A 113 -10.22 -9.39 -6.56
N ILE A 114 -10.89 -8.33 -7.03
CA ILE A 114 -10.52 -6.94 -6.72
C ILE A 114 -10.56 -6.70 -5.21
N LEU A 115 -11.62 -7.15 -4.53
CA LEU A 115 -11.76 -6.99 -3.09
C LEU A 115 -10.66 -7.74 -2.32
N ASN A 116 -10.31 -8.96 -2.75
CA ASN A 116 -9.22 -9.74 -2.18
C ASN A 116 -7.88 -9.01 -2.30
N MET A 117 -7.55 -8.54 -3.50
CA MET A 117 -6.32 -7.76 -3.74
C MET A 117 -6.27 -6.50 -2.87
N LEU A 118 -7.36 -5.75 -2.84
CA LEU A 118 -7.47 -4.51 -2.09
C LEU A 118 -7.30 -4.74 -0.58
N LEU A 119 -7.93 -5.75 -0.01
CA LEU A 119 -7.81 -6.08 1.41
C LEU A 119 -6.42 -6.60 1.76
N ALA A 120 -5.81 -7.44 0.93
CA ALA A 120 -4.45 -7.93 1.14
C ALA A 120 -3.42 -6.79 1.12
N PHE A 121 -3.53 -5.86 0.15
CA PHE A 121 -2.70 -4.65 0.12
C PHE A 121 -2.96 -3.72 1.31
N ALA A 122 -4.22 -3.56 1.72
CA ALA A 122 -4.57 -2.75 2.87
C ALA A 122 -3.91 -3.28 4.16
N VAL A 123 -3.90 -4.61 4.36
CA VAL A 123 -3.18 -5.24 5.48
C VAL A 123 -1.72 -4.81 5.48
N PHE A 124 -1.04 -4.89 4.35
CA PHE A 124 0.38 -4.56 4.25
C PHE A 124 0.66 -3.08 4.46
N VAL A 125 0.02 -2.22 3.68
CA VAL A 125 0.29 -0.77 3.67
C VAL A 125 -0.03 -0.11 5.00
N LEU A 126 -1.10 -0.53 5.67
CA LEU A 126 -1.50 0.05 6.95
C LEU A 126 -0.73 -0.49 8.15
N THR A 127 -0.07 -1.66 8.02
CA THR A 127 0.63 -2.32 9.14
C THR A 127 2.15 -2.34 9.00
N THR A 128 2.70 -1.89 7.87
CA THR A 128 4.15 -1.93 7.63
C THR A 128 4.70 -0.51 7.52
N LYS A 129 5.72 -0.19 8.32
CA LYS A 129 6.47 1.07 8.17
C LYS A 129 7.38 0.97 6.96
N PRO A 130 7.32 1.90 5.99
CA PRO A 130 8.19 1.86 4.81
C PRO A 130 9.68 1.83 5.15
N THR A 131 10.10 2.55 6.19
CA THR A 131 11.49 2.59 6.64
C THR A 131 11.97 1.25 7.18
N GLU A 132 11.12 0.53 7.95
CA GLU A 132 11.43 -0.81 8.44
C GLU A 132 11.57 -1.82 7.31
N LEU A 133 10.71 -1.72 6.29
CA LEU A 133 10.79 -2.57 5.10
C LEU A 133 12.13 -2.37 4.36
N VAL A 134 12.58 -1.12 4.22
CA VAL A 134 13.86 -0.80 3.58
C VAL A 134 15.04 -1.34 4.39
N GLU A 135 15.02 -1.20 5.72
CA GLU A 135 16.05 -1.77 6.60
C GLU A 135 16.14 -3.30 6.48
N ASP A 136 14.99 -3.98 6.44
CA ASP A 136 14.94 -5.44 6.28
C ASP A 136 15.44 -5.87 4.90
N LEU A 137 15.17 -5.09 3.84
CA LEU A 137 15.72 -5.31 2.50
C LEU A 137 17.25 -5.14 2.47
N GLU A 138 17.79 -4.11 3.14
CA GLU A 138 19.23 -3.92 3.25
C GLU A 138 19.90 -5.11 3.97
N GLN A 139 19.29 -5.60 5.06
CA GLN A 139 19.78 -6.77 5.78
C GLN A 139 19.71 -8.06 4.93
N ALA A 140 18.77 -8.13 4.00
CA ALA A 140 18.67 -9.23 3.02
C ALA A 140 19.67 -9.13 1.86
N GLY A 141 20.50 -8.05 1.80
CA GLY A 141 21.53 -7.88 0.78
C GLY A 141 21.28 -6.77 -0.23
N PHE A 142 20.24 -5.98 -0.05
CA PHE A 142 20.02 -4.79 -0.87
C PHE A 142 21.08 -3.72 -0.60
N SER A 143 21.43 -2.92 -1.61
CA SER A 143 22.47 -1.91 -1.49
C SER A 143 22.15 -0.87 -0.39
N PRO A 144 23.03 -0.70 0.64
CA PRO A 144 22.81 0.28 1.69
C PRO A 144 22.73 1.72 1.20
N LYS A 145 23.39 2.04 0.06
CA LYS A 145 23.31 3.38 -0.56
C LYS A 145 21.90 3.66 -1.08
N ILE A 146 21.31 2.70 -1.78
CA ILE A 146 19.94 2.83 -2.31
C ILE A 146 18.92 2.82 -1.16
N GLY A 147 19.09 1.94 -0.18
CA GLY A 147 18.22 1.90 1.00
C GLY A 147 18.24 3.23 1.77
N TYR A 148 19.42 3.84 1.95
CA TYR A 148 19.52 5.16 2.54
C TYR A 148 18.75 6.23 1.74
N VAL A 149 18.85 6.23 0.41
CA VAL A 149 18.12 7.19 -0.44
C VAL A 149 16.62 7.04 -0.24
N ILE A 150 16.09 5.80 -0.30
CA ILE A 150 14.66 5.53 -0.12
C ILE A 150 14.20 5.95 1.29
N SER A 151 14.93 5.57 2.33
CA SER A 151 14.61 5.94 3.72
C SER A 151 14.65 7.45 3.93
N SER A 152 15.63 8.14 3.29
CA SER A 152 15.74 9.60 3.33
C SER A 152 14.53 10.29 2.71
N VAL A 153 13.99 9.77 1.60
CA VAL A 153 12.78 10.31 0.97
C VAL A 153 11.61 10.30 1.93
N PHE A 154 11.38 9.18 2.64
CA PHE A 154 10.30 9.09 3.64
C PHE A 154 10.47 10.05 4.82
N GLN A 155 11.70 10.42 5.16
CA GLN A 155 12.00 11.39 6.22
C GLN A 155 11.89 12.84 5.72
N ILE A 156 12.36 13.10 4.49
CA ILE A 156 12.40 14.44 3.91
C ILE A 156 11.00 14.96 3.58
N ILE A 157 10.09 14.12 3.10
CA ILE A 157 8.72 14.54 2.71
C ILE A 157 7.99 15.26 3.85
N PRO A 158 7.87 14.70 5.08
CA PRO A 158 7.25 15.42 6.20
C PRO A 158 8.02 16.68 6.61
N GLN A 159 9.35 16.64 6.56
CA GLN A 159 10.19 17.80 6.87
C GLN A 159 9.99 18.93 5.86
N MET A 160 9.96 18.63 4.56
CA MET A 160 9.67 19.61 3.52
C MET A 160 8.29 20.24 3.68
N SER A 161 7.28 19.44 4.04
CA SER A 161 5.93 19.96 4.32
C SER A 161 5.94 20.95 5.48
N GLY A 162 6.71 20.68 6.54
CA GLY A 162 6.91 21.62 7.64
C GLY A 162 7.60 22.91 7.20
N THR A 163 8.73 22.79 6.48
CA THR A 163 9.48 23.93 5.93
C THR A 163 8.61 24.78 5.00
N MET A 164 7.81 24.13 4.13
CA MET A 164 6.89 24.83 3.23
C MET A 164 5.87 25.68 3.99
N ASN A 165 5.29 25.17 5.07
CA ASN A 165 4.36 25.95 5.90
C ASN A 165 5.06 27.17 6.53
N THR A 166 6.25 26.99 7.08
CA THR A 166 7.04 28.09 7.65
C THR A 166 7.37 29.17 6.61
N ILE A 167 7.78 28.74 5.41
CA ILE A 167 8.07 29.68 4.31
C ILE A 167 6.77 30.38 3.85
N MET A 168 5.67 29.66 3.78
CA MET A 168 4.36 30.21 3.42
C MET A 168 3.91 31.27 4.41
N ASP A 169 4.05 31.01 5.72
CA ASP A 169 3.70 31.99 6.77
C ASP A 169 4.60 33.23 6.69
N ALA A 170 5.89 33.05 6.46
CA ALA A 170 6.81 34.18 6.24
C ALA A 170 6.46 35.01 4.98
N GLN A 171 6.04 34.36 3.90
CA GLN A 171 5.63 35.08 2.68
C GLN A 171 4.28 35.77 2.84
N ARG A 172 3.35 35.17 3.60
CA ARG A 172 2.09 35.84 3.97
C ARG A 172 2.35 37.12 4.75
N SER A 173 3.30 37.09 5.69
CA SER A 173 3.71 38.30 6.44
C SER A 173 4.32 39.38 5.55
N ARG A 174 4.82 39.01 4.35
CA ARG A 174 5.32 39.93 3.32
C ARG A 174 4.25 40.37 2.31
N GLY A 175 2.98 40.03 2.55
CA GLY A 175 1.85 40.43 1.70
C GLY A 175 1.52 39.45 0.59
N LEU A 176 2.02 38.22 0.62
CA LEU A 176 1.64 37.20 -0.36
C LEU A 176 0.19 36.74 -0.11
N GLU A 177 -0.68 37.00 -1.07
CA GLU A 177 -2.05 36.50 -1.05
C GLU A 177 -2.07 35.00 -1.40
N THR A 178 -2.42 34.16 -0.43
CA THR A 178 -2.55 32.70 -0.60
C THR A 178 -4.00 32.25 -0.67
N GLU A 179 -4.94 33.17 -0.43
CA GLU A 179 -6.39 32.94 -0.45
C GLU A 179 -7.01 33.64 -1.65
N GLY A 180 -8.03 33.05 -2.26
CA GLY A 180 -8.70 33.61 -3.42
C GLY A 180 -8.94 32.59 -4.52
N ASN A 181 -9.02 33.07 -5.78
CA ASN A 181 -9.30 32.26 -6.96
C ASN A 181 -8.15 31.25 -7.23
N LEU A 182 -8.43 30.14 -7.94
CA LEU A 182 -7.47 29.10 -8.28
C LEU A 182 -6.20 29.66 -8.96
N ILE A 183 -6.35 30.69 -9.80
CA ILE A 183 -5.23 31.38 -10.48
C ILE A 183 -4.35 32.10 -9.47
N THR A 184 -4.92 32.82 -8.50
CA THR A 184 -4.19 33.51 -7.44
C THR A 184 -3.41 32.52 -6.58
N ARG A 185 -4.03 31.39 -6.22
CA ARG A 185 -3.35 30.31 -5.51
C ARG A 185 -2.21 29.71 -6.30
N ALA A 186 -2.38 29.45 -7.59
CA ALA A 186 -1.31 28.94 -8.45
C ALA A 186 -0.14 29.91 -8.56
N LYS A 187 -0.41 31.21 -8.71
CA LYS A 187 0.63 32.25 -8.75
C LYS A 187 1.36 32.40 -7.42
N SER A 188 0.70 32.20 -6.29
CA SER A 188 1.32 32.28 -4.97
C SER A 188 2.29 31.13 -4.68
N PHE A 189 2.20 29.99 -5.39
CA PHE A 189 3.18 28.90 -5.28
C PHE A 189 4.55 29.25 -5.90
N LEU A 190 4.59 30.10 -6.92
CA LEU A 190 5.84 30.44 -7.62
C LEU A 190 6.91 31.05 -6.68
N PRO A 191 6.60 32.05 -5.84
CA PRO A 191 7.55 32.64 -4.89
C PRO A 191 7.98 31.65 -3.78
N LEU A 192 7.20 30.57 -3.55
CA LEU A 192 7.52 29.56 -2.54
C LEU A 192 8.53 28.52 -3.02
N ILE A 193 8.58 28.26 -4.35
CA ILE A 193 9.45 27.22 -4.92
C ILE A 193 10.93 27.53 -4.64
N SER A 194 11.38 28.77 -4.92
CA SER A 194 12.80 29.14 -4.77
C SER A 194 13.32 28.96 -3.34
N PRO A 195 12.67 29.49 -2.28
CA PRO A 195 13.12 29.29 -0.89
C PRO A 195 13.05 27.83 -0.46
N VAL A 196 12.04 27.05 -0.87
CA VAL A 196 11.90 25.63 -0.53
C VAL A 196 13.01 24.80 -1.15
N VAL A 197 13.31 25.02 -2.44
CA VAL A 197 14.39 24.32 -3.15
C VAL A 197 15.74 24.68 -2.55
N MET A 198 16.00 25.97 -2.28
CA MET A 198 17.26 26.39 -1.67
C MET A 198 17.47 25.78 -0.27
N SER A 199 16.44 25.82 0.57
CA SER A 199 16.48 25.17 1.89
C SER A 199 16.73 23.67 1.79
N SER A 200 16.10 23.00 0.83
CA SER A 200 16.30 21.56 0.59
C SER A 200 17.72 21.23 0.16
N LEU A 201 18.30 22.05 -0.73
CA LEU A 201 19.70 21.88 -1.17
C LEU A 201 20.70 22.06 -0.03
N ILE A 202 20.50 23.09 0.80
CA ILE A 202 21.37 23.33 1.98
C ILE A 202 21.27 22.14 2.94
N ASN A 203 20.06 21.73 3.31
CA ASN A 203 19.84 20.59 4.20
C ASN A 203 20.43 19.28 3.64
N THR A 204 20.37 19.07 2.33
CA THR A 204 20.94 17.89 1.68
C THR A 204 22.47 17.91 1.75
N ARG A 205 23.09 19.09 1.52
CA ARG A 205 24.54 19.26 1.66
C ARG A 205 25.02 18.99 3.08
N GLU A 206 24.34 19.52 4.09
CA GLU A 206 24.66 19.28 5.50
C GLU A 206 24.55 17.80 5.87
N ARG A 207 23.49 17.11 5.39
CA ARG A 207 23.33 15.66 5.57
C ARG A 207 24.47 14.88 4.90
N ALA A 208 24.85 15.26 3.67
CA ALA A 208 25.94 14.59 2.95
C ALA A 208 27.26 14.72 3.71
N ILE A 209 27.61 15.91 4.18
CA ILE A 209 28.81 16.16 5.01
C ILE A 209 28.75 15.33 6.30
N ALA A 210 27.62 15.32 6.99
CA ALA A 210 27.45 14.53 8.21
C ALA A 210 27.63 13.02 7.98
N LEU A 211 27.16 12.49 6.85
CA LEU A 211 27.35 11.09 6.47
C LEU A 211 28.82 10.77 6.17
N GLU A 212 29.47 11.66 5.45
CA GLU A 212 30.89 11.52 5.09
C GLU A 212 31.77 11.46 6.35
N ILE A 213 31.57 12.39 7.29
CA ILE A 213 32.27 12.42 8.59
C ILE A 213 32.00 11.14 9.40
N ARG A 214 30.78 10.59 9.31
CA ARG A 214 30.40 9.32 9.98
C ARG A 214 30.94 8.07 9.26
N GLY A 215 31.65 8.22 8.15
CA GLY A 215 32.27 7.12 7.41
C GLY A 215 31.27 6.25 6.65
N PHE A 216 30.17 6.83 6.17
CA PHE A 216 29.15 6.08 5.41
C PHE A 216 29.75 5.37 4.19
N GLU A 217 30.79 5.93 3.57
CA GLU A 217 31.48 5.35 2.41
C GLU A 217 32.72 4.49 2.77
N SER A 218 32.96 4.21 4.05
CA SER A 218 34.16 3.49 4.51
C SER A 218 34.30 2.04 4.05
N GLY A 219 33.32 1.49 3.30
CA GLY A 219 33.32 0.10 2.82
C GLY A 219 33.13 -0.96 3.90
N ARG A 220 33.01 -0.56 5.18
CA ARG A 220 32.74 -1.49 6.27
C ARG A 220 31.29 -1.98 6.22
N LYS A 221 31.05 -3.23 6.67
CA LYS A 221 29.68 -3.74 6.79
C LYS A 221 28.88 -2.88 7.75
N LYS A 222 27.71 -2.43 7.28
CA LYS A 222 26.75 -1.64 8.06
C LYS A 222 26.21 -2.50 9.21
N THR A 223 26.15 -1.93 10.41
CA THR A 223 25.47 -2.52 11.56
C THR A 223 24.11 -1.88 11.73
N TYR A 224 23.12 -2.66 12.13
CA TYR A 224 21.75 -2.19 12.30
C TYR A 224 21.36 -2.19 13.76
N LEU A 225 20.71 -1.14 14.22
CA LEU A 225 20.21 -1.03 15.59
C LEU A 225 19.06 -2.04 15.84
N ARG A 226 18.24 -2.23 14.80
CA ARG A 226 17.16 -3.22 14.80
C ARG A 226 17.63 -4.45 14.01
N GLU A 227 17.75 -5.58 14.68
CA GLU A 227 17.97 -6.85 13.99
C GLU A 227 16.64 -7.36 13.40
N GLY A 228 16.50 -7.29 12.09
CA GLY A 228 15.34 -7.80 11.33
C GLY A 228 15.33 -9.33 11.26
N LYS A 229 15.47 -10.01 12.42
CA LYS A 229 15.41 -11.49 12.45
C LYS A 229 13.98 -11.97 12.35
N MET A 230 13.69 -12.74 11.32
CA MET A 230 12.42 -13.47 11.22
C MET A 230 12.26 -14.41 12.43
N LYS A 231 11.19 -14.25 13.18
CA LYS A 231 10.80 -15.18 14.25
C LYS A 231 10.49 -16.55 13.65
N THR A 232 10.61 -17.61 14.44
CA THR A 232 10.26 -18.97 14.01
C THR A 232 8.80 -19.04 13.54
N SER A 233 7.89 -18.33 14.20
CA SER A 233 6.49 -18.21 13.79
C SER A 233 6.32 -17.59 12.39
N ASP A 234 7.12 -16.57 12.05
CA ASP A 234 7.07 -15.92 10.73
C ASP A 234 7.57 -16.85 9.62
N ARG A 235 8.63 -17.63 9.90
CA ARG A 235 9.15 -18.63 8.95
C ARG A 235 8.15 -19.76 8.70
N VAL A 236 7.52 -20.28 9.76
CA VAL A 236 6.47 -21.31 9.65
C VAL A 236 5.30 -20.78 8.84
N LEU A 237 4.87 -19.54 9.08
CA LEU A 237 3.79 -18.93 8.34
C LEU A 237 4.13 -18.77 6.85
N CYS A 238 5.35 -18.34 6.52
CA CYS A 238 5.80 -18.26 5.13
C CYS A 238 5.83 -19.64 4.45
N LEU A 239 6.26 -20.70 5.16
CA LEU A 239 6.24 -22.06 4.63
C LEU A 239 4.80 -22.53 4.37
N VAL A 240 3.88 -22.31 5.31
CA VAL A 240 2.46 -22.65 5.12
C VAL A 240 1.88 -21.93 3.90
N LEU A 241 2.17 -20.64 3.76
CA LEU A 241 1.73 -19.85 2.61
C LEU A 241 2.32 -20.37 1.29
N ALA A 242 3.59 -20.74 1.27
CA ALA A 242 4.23 -21.34 0.08
C ALA A 242 3.61 -22.70 -0.27
N VAL A 243 3.31 -23.54 0.72
CA VAL A 243 2.63 -24.83 0.50
C VAL A 243 1.20 -24.63 -0.03
N LEU A 244 0.48 -23.60 0.47
CA LEU A 244 -0.86 -23.26 -0.04
C LEU A 244 -0.81 -22.82 -1.52
N THR A 245 0.17 -22.01 -1.91
CA THR A 245 0.33 -21.61 -3.32
C THR A 245 0.71 -22.79 -4.20
N ALA A 246 1.65 -23.63 -3.76
CA ALA A 246 2.01 -24.85 -4.47
C ALA A 246 0.82 -25.81 -4.61
N GLY A 247 0.04 -26.00 -3.55
CA GLY A 247 -1.19 -26.79 -3.58
C GLY A 247 -2.22 -26.25 -4.57
N ALA A 248 -2.41 -24.93 -4.64
CA ALA A 248 -3.31 -24.31 -5.61
C ALA A 248 -2.84 -24.55 -7.07
N ILE A 249 -1.52 -24.52 -7.32
CA ILE A 249 -0.93 -24.83 -8.64
C ILE A 249 -1.20 -26.30 -9.01
N VAL A 250 -0.92 -27.23 -8.10
CA VAL A 250 -1.14 -28.66 -8.33
C VAL A 250 -2.61 -28.95 -8.63
N VAL A 251 -3.53 -28.41 -7.84
CA VAL A 251 -4.98 -28.56 -8.06
C VAL A 251 -5.39 -28.00 -9.42
N ARG A 252 -4.78 -26.90 -9.87
CA ARG A 252 -5.08 -26.31 -11.18
C ARG A 252 -4.56 -27.13 -12.35
N ILE A 253 -3.43 -27.83 -12.17
CA ILE A 253 -2.84 -28.70 -13.20
C ILE A 253 -3.61 -30.03 -13.30
N MET A 254 -4.18 -30.50 -12.19
CA MET A 254 -4.93 -31.75 -12.13
C MET A 254 -6.39 -31.65 -12.57
N LEU A 255 -6.94 -30.44 -12.62
CA LEU A 255 -8.30 -30.09 -13.07
C LEU A 255 -8.28 -29.55 -14.51
#